data_f11de4e8c25f9ec3ebff5df1c518dc8c
#
_entry.id   f11de4e8c25f9ec3ebff5df1c518dc8c
#
_cell.length_a   1.000
_cell.length_b   1.000
_cell.length_c   1.000
_cell.angle_alpha   90.00
_cell.angle_beta   90.00
_cell.angle_gamma   90.00
#
_symmetry.space_group_name_H-M   'P 1'
#
loop_
_entity.id
_entity.type
_entity.pdbx_description
1 polymer ?
#
loop_
_entity_poly.entity_id
_entity_poly.type
_entity_poly.pdbx_seq_one_letter_code
_entity_poly.pdbx_strand_id
1 'polypeptide(L)'
;MPNIRILTETDLRKVIDLDQDAIDCVQNAFVALATKDVRMPPILRLDIDDYNGEVDVKTAYVPGLDGFAIKISPGFFDNPKLGLPSVNGLMNLFSSKTGMLEAVLLDNGYLTDIRTAAAGGVAANHLARKDAKHATIYGAGVQARLQLKALTLVRNITSATIWARDLAKAEACAKKASLELGTPVSATTDGKDAAANADIIVTTTPAREPVLMADWVKP
;
A
#
# COMPACT_ATOMS: atom_id res chain seq x y z
N MET A 1 -10.78 -28.15 21.22
CA MET A 1 -9.84 -27.11 20.74
C MET A 1 -10.61 -26.14 19.88
N PRO A 2 -10.37 -24.83 19.93
CA PRO A 2 -11.04 -23.91 19.02
C PRO A 2 -10.67 -24.25 17.55
N ASN A 3 -11.61 -24.09 16.64
CA ASN A 3 -11.37 -24.25 15.21
C ASN A 3 -10.53 -23.06 14.71
N ILE A 4 -9.32 -23.32 14.23
CA ILE A 4 -8.47 -22.30 13.62
C ILE A 4 -8.87 -22.18 12.12
N ARG A 5 -9.14 -20.96 11.67
CA ARG A 5 -9.40 -20.70 10.25
C ARG A 5 -8.08 -20.49 9.51
N ILE A 6 -7.93 -21.11 8.34
CA ILE A 6 -6.82 -20.86 7.43
C ILE A 6 -7.41 -20.24 6.18
N LEU A 7 -7.01 -19.01 5.87
CA LEU A 7 -7.47 -18.26 4.71
C LEU A 7 -6.29 -18.01 3.78
N THR A 8 -6.42 -18.43 2.53
CA THR A 8 -5.43 -18.17 1.48
C THR A 8 -5.65 -16.80 0.85
N GLU A 9 -4.68 -16.31 0.09
CA GLU A 9 -4.83 -15.09 -0.72
C GLU A 9 -6.09 -15.15 -1.59
N THR A 10 -6.37 -16.31 -2.21
CA THR A 10 -7.57 -16.50 -3.03
C THR A 10 -8.87 -16.33 -2.25
N ASP A 11 -8.91 -16.76 -0.99
CA ASP A 11 -10.08 -16.58 -0.13
C ASP A 11 -10.24 -15.13 0.30
N LEU A 12 -9.13 -14.49 0.64
CA LEU A 12 -9.11 -13.07 1.04
C LEU A 12 -9.55 -12.15 -0.10
N ARG A 13 -9.11 -12.41 -1.33
CA ARG A 13 -9.51 -11.64 -2.52
C ARG A 13 -11.00 -11.71 -2.86
N LYS A 14 -11.74 -12.70 -2.34
CA LYS A 14 -13.19 -12.78 -2.52
C LYS A 14 -13.97 -11.84 -1.61
N VAL A 15 -13.35 -11.40 -0.50
CA VAL A 15 -14.04 -10.67 0.57
C VAL A 15 -13.38 -9.34 0.92
N ILE A 16 -12.19 -9.08 0.44
CA ILE A 16 -11.45 -7.84 0.69
C ILE A 16 -10.98 -7.27 -0.64
N ASP A 17 -11.31 -6.02 -0.91
CA ASP A 17 -10.78 -5.23 -2.03
C ASP A 17 -10.32 -3.86 -1.51
N LEU A 18 -9.67 -3.09 -2.36
CA LEU A 18 -9.41 -1.68 -2.14
C LEU A 18 -10.65 -0.88 -2.54
N ASP A 19 -11.47 -0.57 -1.56
CA ASP A 19 -12.73 0.16 -1.66
C ASP A 19 -12.85 1.21 -0.54
N GLN A 20 -14.02 1.83 -0.40
CA GLN A 20 -14.26 2.83 0.63
C GLN A 20 -14.19 2.21 2.04
N ASP A 21 -14.66 0.97 2.22
CA ASP A 21 -14.62 0.28 3.52
C ASP A 21 -13.18 0.03 3.97
N ALA A 22 -12.28 -0.33 3.05
CA ALA A 22 -10.85 -0.47 3.34
C ALA A 22 -10.21 0.88 3.75
N ILE A 23 -10.57 1.98 3.09
CA ILE A 23 -10.11 3.34 3.44
C ILE A 23 -10.62 3.72 4.84
N ASP A 24 -11.90 3.50 5.11
CA ASP A 24 -12.53 3.84 6.39
C ASP A 24 -11.95 2.99 7.53
N CYS A 25 -11.67 1.71 7.29
CA CYS A 25 -11.01 0.83 8.24
C CYS A 25 -9.62 1.37 8.64
N VAL A 26 -8.81 1.77 7.65
CA VAL A 26 -7.48 2.33 7.90
C VAL A 26 -7.58 3.71 8.58
N GLN A 27 -8.52 4.56 8.18
CA GLN A 27 -8.78 5.83 8.85
C GLN A 27 -9.13 5.63 10.32
N ASN A 28 -10.04 4.69 10.62
CA ASN A 28 -10.41 4.36 12.00
C ASN A 28 -9.23 3.84 12.82
N ALA A 29 -8.29 3.12 12.19
CA ALA A 29 -7.05 2.68 12.85
C ALA A 29 -6.15 3.88 13.20
N PHE A 30 -6.00 4.89 12.32
CA PHE A 30 -5.27 6.12 12.63
C PHE A 30 -5.95 6.92 13.75
N VAL A 31 -7.28 7.03 13.73
CA VAL A 31 -8.05 7.67 14.82
C VAL A 31 -7.84 6.93 16.14
N ALA A 32 -7.91 5.59 16.13
CA ALA A 32 -7.66 4.78 17.32
C ALA A 32 -6.24 4.99 17.86
N LEU A 33 -5.24 5.05 16.99
CA LEU A 33 -3.86 5.31 17.38
C LEU A 33 -3.69 6.68 18.08
N ALA A 34 -4.44 7.68 17.64
CA ALA A 34 -4.38 9.04 18.20
C ALA A 34 -5.23 9.23 19.47
N THR A 35 -6.25 8.39 19.69
CA THR A 35 -7.27 8.62 20.72
C THR A 35 -7.37 7.52 21.79
N LYS A 36 -6.74 6.35 21.57
CA LYS A 36 -6.76 5.21 22.50
C LYS A 36 -5.36 4.89 22.99
N ASP A 37 -5.27 4.19 24.11
CA ASP A 37 -4.00 3.63 24.63
C ASP A 37 -3.58 2.39 23.84
N VAL A 38 -3.25 2.62 22.57
CA VAL A 38 -2.78 1.54 21.66
C VAL A 38 -1.39 1.10 22.09
N ARG A 39 -1.22 -0.21 22.29
CA ARG A 39 0.06 -0.82 22.61
C ARG A 39 0.73 -1.34 21.34
N MET A 40 1.77 -0.68 20.90
CA MET A 40 2.53 -1.03 19.69
C MET A 40 4.02 -1.14 20.03
N PRO A 41 4.53 -2.37 20.19
CA PRO A 41 5.95 -2.58 20.48
C PRO A 41 6.81 -2.18 19.28
N PRO A 42 8.12 -1.95 19.49
CA PRO A 42 9.06 -1.76 18.39
C PRO A 42 8.98 -2.89 17.36
N ILE A 43 9.20 -2.55 16.09
CA ILE A 43 9.25 -3.53 15.02
C ILE A 43 10.43 -4.45 15.26
N LEU A 44 10.20 -5.77 15.27
CA LEU A 44 11.28 -6.73 15.16
C LEU A 44 11.70 -6.78 13.69
N ARG A 45 12.93 -6.41 13.41
CA ARG A 45 13.51 -6.44 12.09
C ARG A 45 14.70 -7.41 12.06
N LEU A 46 14.72 -8.25 11.05
CA LEU A 46 15.82 -9.15 10.72
C LEU A 46 16.31 -8.78 9.32
N ASP A 47 17.53 -8.28 9.22
CA ASP A 47 18.19 -8.01 7.94
C ASP A 47 18.90 -9.26 7.44
N ILE A 48 18.81 -9.54 6.13
CA ILE A 48 19.41 -10.67 5.43
C ILE A 48 20.22 -10.08 4.27
N ASP A 49 21.32 -9.43 4.62
CA ASP A 49 22.13 -8.60 3.72
C ASP A 49 22.65 -9.36 2.49
N ASP A 50 23.03 -10.63 2.67
CA ASP A 50 23.53 -11.50 1.58
C ASP A 50 22.56 -11.63 0.40
N TYR A 51 21.27 -11.43 0.65
CA TYR A 51 20.20 -11.57 -0.35
C TYR A 51 19.39 -10.30 -0.55
N ASN A 52 19.91 -9.14 -0.13
CA ASN A 52 19.19 -7.86 -0.17
C ASN A 52 17.74 -8.00 0.37
N GLY A 53 17.64 -8.69 1.52
CA GLY A 53 16.39 -9.10 2.15
C GLY A 53 16.23 -8.53 3.54
N GLU A 54 14.97 -8.43 3.97
CA GLU A 54 14.57 -8.06 5.32
C GLU A 54 13.30 -8.80 5.74
N VAL A 55 13.11 -9.01 7.03
CA VAL A 55 11.85 -9.53 7.58
C VAL A 55 11.40 -8.62 8.71
N ASP A 56 10.23 -8.03 8.55
CA ASP A 56 9.58 -7.25 9.60
C ASP A 56 8.47 -8.04 10.29
N VAL A 57 8.52 -8.09 11.63
CA VAL A 57 7.40 -8.60 12.44
C VAL A 57 6.77 -7.43 13.18
N LYS A 58 5.47 -7.25 12.96
CA LYS A 58 4.69 -6.11 13.48
C LYS A 58 3.42 -6.58 14.17
N THR A 59 3.08 -5.96 15.30
CA THR A 59 1.82 -6.19 16.01
C THR A 59 1.37 -4.92 16.71
N ALA A 60 0.08 -4.86 17.05
CA ALA A 60 -0.49 -3.85 17.93
C ALA A 60 -1.71 -4.40 18.65
N TYR A 61 -1.87 -4.01 19.92
CA TYR A 61 -3.12 -4.18 20.66
C TYR A 61 -3.89 -2.86 20.66
N VAL A 62 -5.12 -2.91 20.17
CA VAL A 62 -6.04 -1.75 20.15
C VAL A 62 -7.17 -2.01 21.14
N PRO A 63 -7.29 -1.21 22.22
CA PRO A 63 -8.36 -1.39 23.22
C PRO A 63 -9.75 -1.35 22.56
N GLY A 64 -10.57 -2.35 22.91
CA GLY A 64 -11.93 -2.51 22.38
C GLY A 64 -12.05 -3.39 21.14
N LEU A 65 -10.94 -3.88 20.57
CA LEU A 65 -10.97 -4.95 19.57
C LEU A 65 -10.86 -6.33 20.23
N ASP A 66 -11.64 -7.29 19.73
CA ASP A 66 -11.66 -8.66 20.25
C ASP A 66 -10.43 -9.48 19.86
N GLY A 67 -9.67 -9.04 18.87
CA GLY A 67 -8.46 -9.69 18.40
C GLY A 67 -7.31 -8.73 18.13
N PHE A 68 -6.10 -9.30 18.07
CA PHE A 68 -4.91 -8.62 17.57
C PHE A 68 -4.17 -9.49 16.55
N ALA A 69 -3.49 -8.86 15.60
CA ALA A 69 -2.74 -9.59 14.58
C ALA A 69 -1.24 -9.45 14.79
N ILE A 70 -0.51 -10.54 14.52
CA ILE A 70 0.94 -10.51 14.32
C ILE A 70 1.20 -10.72 12.83
N LYS A 71 1.75 -9.69 12.19
CA LYS A 71 2.13 -9.71 10.78
C LYS A 71 3.61 -10.04 10.65
N ILE A 72 3.93 -10.97 9.75
CA ILE A 72 5.29 -11.30 9.32
C ILE A 72 5.38 -10.89 7.84
N SER A 73 6.31 -10.01 7.52
CA SER A 73 6.42 -9.39 6.18
C SER A 73 7.88 -9.44 5.70
N PRO A 74 8.29 -10.51 5.00
CA PRO A 74 9.57 -10.54 4.31
C PRO A 74 9.55 -9.65 3.06
N GLY A 75 10.66 -8.94 2.85
CA GLY A 75 10.95 -8.18 1.64
C GLY A 75 12.30 -8.61 1.07
N PHE A 76 12.34 -9.12 -0.16
CA PHE A 76 13.55 -9.50 -0.87
C PHE A 76 13.62 -8.74 -2.18
N PHE A 77 14.42 -7.69 -2.22
CA PHE A 77 14.36 -6.70 -3.29
C PHE A 77 14.99 -7.13 -4.61
N ASP A 78 15.71 -8.26 -4.59
CA ASP A 78 16.27 -8.90 -5.80
C ASP A 78 15.36 -9.97 -6.42
N ASN A 79 14.28 -10.35 -5.74
CA ASN A 79 13.30 -11.32 -6.23
C ASN A 79 12.75 -11.03 -7.63
N PRO A 80 12.50 -9.75 -8.04
CA PRO A 80 12.05 -9.45 -9.41
C PRO A 80 13.01 -9.93 -10.51
N LYS A 81 14.31 -10.08 -10.22
CA LYS A 81 15.29 -10.66 -11.15
C LYS A 81 15.06 -12.17 -11.38
N LEU A 82 14.36 -12.81 -10.43
CA LEU A 82 13.97 -14.22 -10.47
C LEU A 82 12.53 -14.44 -10.91
N GLY A 83 11.81 -13.36 -11.27
CA GLY A 83 10.37 -13.40 -11.60
C GLY A 83 9.46 -13.57 -10.37
N LEU A 84 9.98 -13.35 -9.16
CA LEU A 84 9.24 -13.46 -7.91
C LEU A 84 8.85 -12.07 -7.37
N PRO A 85 7.80 -11.95 -6.54
CA PRO A 85 7.44 -10.69 -5.90
C PRO A 85 8.51 -10.27 -4.87
N SER A 86 8.75 -8.96 -4.77
CA SER A 86 9.69 -8.41 -3.78
C SER A 86 9.16 -8.52 -2.35
N VAL A 87 7.86 -8.48 -2.15
CA VAL A 87 7.23 -8.54 -0.83
C VAL A 87 6.31 -9.74 -0.75
N ASN A 88 6.35 -10.40 0.39
CA ASN A 88 5.45 -11.48 0.76
C ASN A 88 4.96 -11.25 2.19
N GLY A 89 4.10 -12.11 2.70
CA GLY A 89 3.67 -12.02 4.09
C GLY A 89 2.60 -13.00 4.48
N LEU A 90 2.39 -13.02 5.78
CA LEU A 90 1.28 -13.71 6.43
C LEU A 90 0.90 -12.96 7.71
N MET A 91 -0.31 -13.23 8.21
CA MET A 91 -0.77 -12.72 9.49
C MET A 91 -1.38 -13.82 10.32
N ASN A 92 -1.14 -13.78 11.64
CA ASN A 92 -1.80 -14.62 12.62
C ASN A 92 -2.74 -13.74 13.45
N LEU A 93 -4.02 -14.10 13.52
CA LEU A 93 -5.02 -13.42 14.34
C LEU A 93 -5.21 -14.18 15.66
N PHE A 94 -5.09 -13.47 16.77
CA PHE A 94 -5.26 -14.00 18.11
C PHE A 94 -6.40 -13.29 18.83
N SER A 95 -7.10 -14.02 19.69
CA SER A 95 -8.06 -13.44 20.64
C SER A 95 -7.32 -12.53 21.63
N SER A 96 -7.77 -11.29 21.80
CA SER A 96 -7.23 -10.39 22.82
C SER A 96 -7.65 -10.74 24.25
N LYS A 97 -8.64 -11.64 24.41
CA LYS A 97 -9.12 -12.10 25.72
C LYS A 97 -8.40 -13.35 26.22
N THR A 98 -8.03 -14.25 25.32
CA THR A 98 -7.52 -15.58 25.68
C THR A 98 -6.13 -15.89 25.14
N GLY A 99 -5.63 -15.10 24.20
CA GLY A 99 -4.37 -15.37 23.50
C GLY A 99 -4.43 -16.58 22.55
N MET A 100 -5.61 -17.16 22.33
CA MET A 100 -5.75 -18.31 21.43
C MET A 100 -5.67 -17.85 19.97
N LEU A 101 -5.02 -18.65 19.13
CA LEU A 101 -4.98 -18.44 17.69
C LEU A 101 -6.36 -18.70 17.09
N GLU A 102 -6.90 -17.73 16.37
CA GLU A 102 -8.22 -17.78 15.72
C GLU A 102 -8.12 -17.97 14.22
N ALA A 103 -7.12 -17.35 13.58
CA ALA A 103 -6.91 -17.50 12.14
C ALA A 103 -5.44 -17.35 11.72
N VAL A 104 -5.09 -18.01 10.61
CA VAL A 104 -3.86 -17.82 9.86
C VAL A 104 -4.23 -17.30 8.48
N LEU A 105 -3.73 -16.13 8.11
CA LEU A 105 -3.96 -15.49 6.82
C LEU A 105 -2.70 -15.62 5.95
N LEU A 106 -2.74 -16.53 4.98
CA LEU A 106 -1.66 -16.77 4.03
C LEU A 106 -1.88 -15.85 2.81
N ASP A 107 -1.68 -14.55 3.05
CA ASP A 107 -2.08 -13.48 2.13
C ASP A 107 -1.04 -13.13 1.07
N ASN A 108 0.17 -13.68 1.14
CA ASN A 108 1.28 -13.37 0.23
C ASN A 108 1.58 -11.86 0.10
N GLY A 109 1.25 -11.07 1.13
CA GLY A 109 1.41 -9.62 1.12
C GLY A 109 0.22 -8.84 0.58
N TYR A 110 -0.85 -9.49 0.14
CA TYR A 110 -2.05 -8.85 -0.42
C TYR A 110 -2.67 -7.82 0.54
N LEU A 111 -2.88 -8.20 1.81
CA LEU A 111 -3.43 -7.27 2.80
C LEU A 111 -2.48 -6.11 3.11
N THR A 112 -1.17 -6.36 3.04
CA THR A 112 -0.17 -5.29 3.15
C THR A 112 -0.29 -4.30 2.01
N ASP A 113 -0.52 -4.77 0.80
CA ASP A 113 -0.72 -3.91 -0.38
C ASP A 113 -2.00 -3.09 -0.26
N ILE A 114 -3.12 -3.72 0.08
CA ILE A 114 -4.43 -3.05 0.23
C ILE A 114 -4.37 -1.96 1.31
N ARG A 115 -3.91 -2.30 2.54
CA ARG A 115 -3.85 -1.33 3.65
C ARG A 115 -2.90 -0.17 3.34
N THR A 116 -1.85 -0.40 2.55
CA THR A 116 -0.89 0.65 2.17
C THR A 116 -1.54 1.64 1.21
N ALA A 117 -2.26 1.14 0.22
CA ALA A 117 -3.00 1.99 -0.70
C ALA A 117 -4.16 2.73 0.00
N ALA A 118 -4.89 2.05 0.89
CA ALA A 118 -5.94 2.67 1.69
C ALA A 118 -5.40 3.82 2.55
N ALA A 119 -4.20 3.69 3.13
CA ALA A 119 -3.56 4.79 3.87
C ALA A 119 -3.24 6.00 2.99
N GLY A 120 -2.84 5.77 1.73
CA GLY A 120 -2.69 6.86 0.74
C GLY A 120 -4.04 7.52 0.41
N GLY A 121 -5.12 6.73 0.32
CA GLY A 121 -6.48 7.24 0.19
C GLY A 121 -6.90 8.11 1.37
N VAL A 122 -6.63 7.68 2.60
CA VAL A 122 -6.88 8.49 3.81
C VAL A 122 -6.11 9.81 3.74
N ALA A 123 -4.81 9.78 3.44
CA ALA A 123 -4.00 10.98 3.32
C ALA A 123 -4.56 11.94 2.27
N ALA A 124 -4.89 11.44 1.08
CA ALA A 124 -5.46 12.25 0.01
C ALA A 124 -6.84 12.80 0.38
N ASN A 125 -7.66 12.03 1.09
CA ASN A 125 -8.98 12.50 1.52
C ASN A 125 -8.91 13.72 2.44
N HIS A 126 -7.90 13.79 3.29
CA HIS A 126 -7.75 14.89 4.24
C HIS A 126 -6.87 16.03 3.72
N LEU A 127 -5.86 15.75 2.91
CA LEU A 127 -4.82 16.72 2.56
C LEU A 127 -4.91 17.23 1.12
N ALA A 128 -5.42 16.43 0.17
CA ALA A 128 -5.53 16.88 -1.20
C ALA A 128 -6.66 17.88 -1.39
N ARG A 129 -6.47 18.84 -2.30
CA ARG A 129 -7.52 19.79 -2.69
C ARG A 129 -8.76 19.01 -3.20
N LYS A 130 -9.93 19.53 -2.93
CA LYS A 130 -11.21 18.88 -3.34
C LYS A 130 -11.42 18.89 -4.86
N ASP A 131 -10.83 19.86 -5.55
CA ASP A 131 -10.88 20.05 -6.99
C ASP A 131 -9.75 19.34 -7.75
N ALA A 132 -8.88 18.59 -7.07
CA ALA A 132 -7.80 17.82 -7.67
C ALA A 132 -8.35 16.81 -8.71
N LYS A 133 -7.75 16.82 -9.91
CA LYS A 133 -8.18 16.02 -11.06
C LYS A 133 -7.06 15.22 -11.71
N HIS A 134 -5.81 15.66 -11.58
CA HIS A 134 -4.66 14.99 -12.17
C HIS A 134 -3.73 14.43 -11.09
N ALA A 135 -3.46 13.13 -11.15
CA ALA A 135 -2.54 12.46 -10.24
C ALA A 135 -1.26 12.02 -10.96
N THR A 136 -0.10 12.25 -10.35
CA THR A 136 1.17 11.71 -10.83
C THR A 136 1.73 10.72 -9.83
N ILE A 137 2.04 9.51 -10.31
CA ILE A 137 2.62 8.45 -9.50
C ILE A 137 4.07 8.21 -9.94
N TYR A 138 5.01 8.39 -9.02
CA TYR A 138 6.41 8.06 -9.21
C TYR A 138 6.66 6.62 -8.81
N GLY A 139 6.80 5.75 -9.79
CA GLY A 139 6.92 4.30 -9.66
C GLY A 139 5.95 3.57 -10.58
N ALA A 140 6.30 2.33 -10.96
CA ALA A 140 5.50 1.51 -11.89
C ALA A 140 5.27 0.09 -11.35
N GLY A 141 5.28 -0.07 -10.02
CA GLY A 141 5.02 -1.32 -9.32
C GLY A 141 3.54 -1.53 -8.98
N VAL A 142 3.28 -2.52 -8.13
CA VAL A 142 1.93 -2.84 -7.63
C VAL A 142 1.32 -1.63 -6.92
N GLN A 143 2.07 -0.98 -6.03
CA GLN A 143 1.62 0.19 -5.30
C GLN A 143 1.27 1.37 -6.20
N ALA A 144 1.92 1.53 -7.36
CA ALA A 144 1.57 2.63 -8.27
C ALA A 144 0.10 2.56 -8.71
N ARG A 145 -0.38 1.39 -9.10
CA ARG A 145 -1.77 1.18 -9.52
C ARG A 145 -2.75 1.26 -8.35
N LEU A 146 -2.40 0.64 -7.22
CA LEU A 146 -3.27 0.64 -6.05
C LEU A 146 -3.40 2.04 -5.43
N GLN A 147 -2.32 2.82 -5.36
CA GLN A 147 -2.39 4.22 -4.92
C GLN A 147 -3.28 5.04 -5.84
N LEU A 148 -3.13 4.88 -7.16
CA LEU A 148 -4.00 5.57 -8.10
C LEU A 148 -5.47 5.15 -7.93
N LYS A 149 -5.76 3.85 -7.73
CA LYS A 149 -7.11 3.36 -7.40
C LYS A 149 -7.63 4.03 -6.12
N ALA A 150 -6.83 4.10 -5.05
CA ALA A 150 -7.21 4.75 -3.80
C ALA A 150 -7.54 6.24 -4.00
N LEU A 151 -6.78 6.95 -4.84
CA LEU A 151 -7.07 8.36 -5.16
C LEU A 151 -8.41 8.54 -5.87
N THR A 152 -8.77 7.64 -6.80
CA THR A 152 -10.06 7.72 -7.51
C THR A 152 -11.27 7.47 -6.60
N LEU A 153 -11.09 6.78 -5.48
CA LEU A 153 -12.14 6.56 -4.48
C LEU A 153 -12.46 7.81 -3.65
N VAL A 154 -11.49 8.73 -3.50
CA VAL A 154 -11.62 9.90 -2.61
C VAL A 154 -11.60 11.24 -3.34
N ARG A 155 -11.19 11.27 -4.61
CA ARG A 155 -11.16 12.46 -5.48
C ARG A 155 -11.65 12.11 -6.88
N ASN A 156 -12.19 13.10 -7.57
CA ASN A 156 -12.62 12.94 -8.97
C ASN A 156 -11.40 13.04 -9.92
N ILE A 157 -10.53 12.02 -9.86
CA ILE A 157 -9.35 11.95 -10.72
C ILE A 157 -9.79 11.60 -12.14
N THR A 158 -9.58 12.53 -13.08
CA THR A 158 -9.97 12.38 -14.49
C THR A 158 -8.82 12.01 -15.41
N SER A 159 -7.58 12.11 -14.93
CA SER A 159 -6.38 11.70 -15.65
C SER A 159 -5.23 11.43 -14.69
N ALA A 160 -4.25 10.63 -15.12
CA ALA A 160 -3.05 10.39 -14.33
C ALA A 160 -1.80 10.21 -15.20
N THR A 161 -0.64 10.34 -14.58
CA THR A 161 0.67 10.08 -15.18
C THR A 161 1.46 9.10 -14.31
N ILE A 162 1.99 8.05 -14.92
CA ILE A 162 2.96 7.14 -14.29
C ILE A 162 4.36 7.54 -14.73
N TRP A 163 5.18 7.89 -13.77
CA TRP A 163 6.60 8.12 -14.02
C TRP A 163 7.43 6.92 -13.57
N ALA A 164 8.37 6.50 -14.39
CA ALA A 164 9.42 5.56 -13.99
C ALA A 164 10.71 5.84 -14.80
N ARG A 165 11.85 5.35 -14.32
CA ARG A 165 13.14 5.42 -15.03
C ARG A 165 13.14 4.61 -16.34
N ASP A 166 12.33 3.56 -16.38
CA ASP A 166 12.15 2.65 -17.51
C ASP A 166 10.78 2.93 -18.14
N LEU A 167 10.80 3.48 -19.36
CA LEU A 167 9.57 3.86 -20.07
C LEU A 167 8.64 2.65 -20.31
N ALA A 168 9.21 1.51 -20.70
CA ALA A 168 8.40 0.33 -20.98
C ALA A 168 7.64 -0.17 -19.72
N LYS A 169 8.26 -0.07 -18.55
CA LYS A 169 7.59 -0.37 -17.28
C LYS A 169 6.51 0.65 -16.95
N ALA A 170 6.77 1.93 -17.19
CA ALA A 170 5.78 2.99 -16.99
C ALA A 170 4.57 2.79 -17.91
N GLU A 171 4.78 2.52 -19.21
CA GLU A 171 3.73 2.24 -20.19
C GLU A 171 2.91 1.00 -19.84
N ALA A 172 3.57 -0.10 -19.46
CA ALA A 172 2.87 -1.32 -19.03
C ALA A 172 2.01 -1.08 -17.78
N CYS A 173 2.51 -0.31 -16.82
CA CYS A 173 1.76 0.08 -15.62
C CYS A 173 0.58 1.01 -15.97
N ALA A 174 0.81 2.04 -16.76
CA ALA A 174 -0.21 3.00 -17.19
C ALA A 174 -1.34 2.31 -17.96
N LYS A 175 -1.01 1.40 -18.89
CA LYS A 175 -2.01 0.61 -19.64
C LYS A 175 -2.89 -0.22 -18.70
N LYS A 176 -2.29 -0.92 -17.72
CA LYS A 176 -3.06 -1.71 -16.74
C LYS A 176 -3.95 -0.82 -15.90
N ALA A 177 -3.41 0.28 -15.36
CA ALA A 177 -4.16 1.22 -14.55
C ALA A 177 -5.33 1.84 -15.33
N SER A 178 -5.12 2.23 -16.59
CA SER A 178 -6.18 2.79 -17.43
C SER A 178 -7.32 1.80 -17.69
N LEU A 179 -6.99 0.52 -17.92
CA LEU A 179 -7.99 -0.54 -18.10
C LEU A 179 -8.76 -0.83 -16.80
N GLU A 180 -8.08 -0.87 -15.66
CA GLU A 180 -8.68 -1.16 -14.35
C GLU A 180 -9.60 -0.03 -13.86
N LEU A 181 -9.25 1.22 -14.15
CA LEU A 181 -9.93 2.39 -13.58
C LEU A 181 -10.87 3.12 -14.56
N GLY A 182 -10.78 2.81 -15.85
CA GLY A 182 -11.52 3.55 -16.89
C GLY A 182 -11.07 5.02 -17.03
N THR A 183 -9.89 5.36 -16.50
CA THR A 183 -9.34 6.72 -16.50
C THR A 183 -8.12 6.78 -17.42
N PRO A 184 -7.95 7.82 -18.25
CA PRO A 184 -6.76 8.02 -19.05
C PRO A 184 -5.50 8.10 -18.18
N VAL A 185 -4.53 7.22 -18.43
CA VAL A 185 -3.25 7.19 -17.72
C VAL A 185 -2.12 7.21 -18.75
N SER A 186 -1.28 8.24 -18.69
CA SER A 186 -0.08 8.38 -19.51
C SER A 186 1.16 7.86 -18.81
N ALA A 187 2.24 7.66 -19.56
CA ALA A 187 3.53 7.25 -19.04
C ALA A 187 4.63 8.24 -19.47
N THR A 188 5.62 8.47 -18.61
CA THR A 188 6.75 9.32 -18.91
C THR A 188 8.00 8.92 -18.13
N THR A 189 9.15 9.33 -18.64
CA THR A 189 10.44 9.33 -17.91
C THR A 189 10.87 10.75 -17.49
N ASP A 190 10.13 11.79 -17.93
CA ASP A 190 10.36 13.17 -17.50
C ASP A 190 9.65 13.42 -16.16
N GLY A 191 10.41 13.34 -15.06
CA GLY A 191 9.87 13.57 -13.72
C GLY A 191 9.47 15.01 -13.48
N LYS A 192 10.22 15.97 -14.03
CA LYS A 192 9.96 17.40 -13.83
C LYS A 192 8.63 17.82 -14.44
N ASP A 193 8.41 17.45 -15.70
CA ASP A 193 7.13 17.73 -16.38
C ASP A 193 5.96 17.03 -15.70
N ALA A 194 6.15 15.77 -15.31
CA ALA A 194 5.15 15.00 -14.57
C ALA A 194 4.75 15.67 -13.23
N ALA A 195 5.70 16.21 -12.49
CA ALA A 195 5.42 16.94 -11.23
C ALA A 195 4.70 18.26 -11.49
N ALA A 196 5.16 19.01 -12.49
CA ALA A 196 4.62 20.33 -12.82
C ALA A 196 3.14 20.30 -13.22
N ASN A 197 2.63 19.17 -13.71
CA ASN A 197 1.24 19.01 -14.15
C ASN A 197 0.34 18.35 -13.09
N ALA A 198 0.88 17.91 -11.94
CA ALA A 198 0.15 17.18 -10.94
C ALA A 198 -0.64 18.08 -9.97
N ASP A 199 -1.85 17.63 -9.59
CA ASP A 199 -2.58 18.11 -8.41
C ASP A 199 -2.25 17.27 -7.18
N ILE A 200 -1.98 15.96 -7.37
CA ILE A 200 -1.57 15.03 -6.33
C ILE A 200 -0.35 14.25 -6.82
N ILE A 201 0.68 14.17 -6.00
CA ILE A 201 1.87 13.36 -6.28
C ILE A 201 2.00 12.27 -5.24
N VAL A 202 2.23 11.02 -5.69
CA VAL A 202 2.52 9.88 -4.82
C VAL A 202 3.80 9.21 -5.27
N THR A 203 4.73 8.98 -4.35
CA THR A 203 5.97 8.25 -4.63
C THR A 203 5.86 6.81 -4.13
N THR A 204 6.13 5.84 -5.02
CA THR A 204 6.00 4.40 -4.76
C THR A 204 7.23 3.62 -5.23
N THR A 205 8.42 4.23 -5.12
CA THR A 205 9.67 3.62 -5.56
C THR A 205 10.51 3.15 -4.37
N PRO A 206 11.36 2.12 -4.53
CA PRO A 206 12.36 1.73 -3.53
C PRO A 206 13.63 2.58 -3.64
N ALA A 207 13.59 3.73 -4.30
CA ALA A 207 14.76 4.59 -4.50
C ALA A 207 15.30 5.10 -3.16
N ARG A 208 16.63 5.06 -3.02
CA ARG A 208 17.34 5.61 -1.84
C ARG A 208 17.66 7.09 -1.99
N GLU A 209 17.69 7.58 -3.24
CA GLU A 209 17.87 8.99 -3.56
C GLU A 209 16.53 9.63 -3.91
N PRO A 210 16.36 10.94 -3.66
CA PRO A 210 15.14 11.66 -4.03
C PRO A 210 14.81 11.51 -5.52
N VAL A 211 13.57 11.15 -5.83
CA VAL A 211 13.06 11.05 -7.21
C VAL A 211 12.18 12.24 -7.59
N LEU A 212 11.87 13.09 -6.63
CA LEU A 212 11.08 14.31 -6.77
C LEU A 212 11.84 15.45 -6.12
N MET A 213 11.99 16.57 -6.83
CA MET A 213 12.67 17.77 -6.31
C MET A 213 11.65 18.83 -5.92
N ALA A 214 11.96 19.60 -4.88
CA ALA A 214 11.04 20.59 -4.34
C ALA A 214 10.69 21.70 -5.37
N ASP A 215 11.65 22.10 -6.21
CA ASP A 215 11.46 23.11 -7.26
C ASP A 215 10.62 22.63 -8.46
N TRP A 216 10.26 21.36 -8.50
CA TRP A 216 9.36 20.79 -9.53
C TRP A 216 7.89 20.90 -9.14
N VAL A 217 7.61 21.02 -7.85
CA VAL A 217 6.25 21.02 -7.31
C VAL A 217 5.68 22.43 -7.31
N LYS A 218 4.43 22.58 -7.75
CA LYS A 218 3.72 23.87 -7.65
C LYS A 218 3.47 24.26 -6.20
N PRO A 219 3.46 25.56 -5.90
CA PRO A 219 3.05 26.08 -4.60
C PRO A 219 1.62 25.68 -4.21
#